data_b70d6674bae9cdc612f98bb0a39720ff
#
_entry.id   b70d6674bae9cdc612f98bb0a39720ff
#
_cell.length_a   1.000
_cell.length_b   1.000
_cell.length_c   1.000
_cell.angle_alpha   90.00
_cell.angle_beta   90.00
_cell.angle_gamma   90.00
#
_symmetry.space_group_name_H-M   'P 1'
#
loop_
_entity.id
_entity.type
_entity.pdbx_description
1 polymer ?
#
loop_
_entity_poly.entity_id
_entity_poly.type
_entity_poly.pdbx_seq_one_letter_code
_entity_poly.pdbx_strand_id
1 'polypeptide(L)'
;MEKKHITLAVTGLNNTDNPGPGVPFIRGMKDSKELEVRVIGLVYENLEPGIYMEGLCDRIFQIPYPSSGSDDLIERIEHIHQQEKIDVLVPNFDAELFSFMKNEERLHKQGIHTFLPNLQQFQEREKHRLPEFGKKYGIKVPASINLGSLGQITEMEDKFDYPVMVKGQFYDAHLASNKEQVRQAFLKISSKWGLPVIVQEFVTGTEVNVVALGDGKGNTIAAVPMRKQYITDKGKAWGGITLADEKMMELTRSLFQKSKWKGGMELELIKTNAGEYYLIEINPRIP
;
A
#
# COMPACT_ATOMS: atom_id res chain seq x y z
N MET A 1 -7.96 3.31 34.66
CA MET A 1 -6.59 3.71 34.28
C MET A 1 -6.68 5.05 33.57
N GLU A 2 -5.76 5.94 33.83
CA GLU A 2 -5.67 7.22 33.11
C GLU A 2 -5.30 6.92 31.63
N LYS A 3 -6.00 7.56 30.69
CA LYS A 3 -5.71 7.36 29.27
C LYS A 3 -4.39 8.02 28.92
N LYS A 4 -3.61 7.38 28.06
CA LYS A 4 -2.39 7.99 27.53
C LYS A 4 -2.74 9.00 26.45
N HIS A 5 -2.33 10.24 26.61
CA HIS A 5 -2.48 11.29 25.59
C HIS A 5 -1.50 11.06 24.45
N ILE A 6 -1.96 11.22 23.21
CA ILE A 6 -1.16 11.12 22.01
C ILE A 6 -1.66 12.07 20.92
N THR A 7 -0.76 12.78 20.28
CA THR A 7 -1.06 13.63 19.12
C THR A 7 -0.69 12.91 17.84
N LEU A 8 -1.70 12.58 17.02
CA LEU A 8 -1.53 11.91 15.73
C LEU A 8 -1.62 12.93 14.60
N ALA A 9 -0.67 12.88 13.67
CA ALA A 9 -0.78 13.56 12.37
C ALA A 9 -1.10 12.53 11.30
N VAL A 10 -2.20 12.71 10.56
CA VAL A 10 -2.75 11.67 9.67
C VAL A 10 -3.06 12.26 8.31
N THR A 11 -2.59 11.62 7.23
CA THR A 11 -2.99 11.90 5.84
C THR A 11 -4.14 10.98 5.40
N GLY A 12 -4.60 11.11 4.14
CA GLY A 12 -5.61 10.20 3.60
C GLY A 12 -7.04 10.58 3.99
N LEU A 13 -7.32 11.87 4.02
CA LEU A 13 -8.66 12.42 4.30
C LEU A 13 -9.48 12.65 3.03
N ASN A 14 -8.95 12.29 1.87
CA ASN A 14 -9.56 12.45 0.55
C ASN A 14 -10.62 11.38 0.26
N ASN A 15 -11.34 11.60 -0.85
CA ASN A 15 -12.27 10.63 -1.43
C ASN A 15 -12.20 10.75 -2.97
N THR A 16 -11.11 10.27 -3.56
CA THR A 16 -10.89 10.40 -5.02
C THR A 16 -11.60 9.32 -5.82
N ASP A 17 -11.71 8.12 -5.29
CA ASP A 17 -12.33 6.95 -5.94
C ASP A 17 -13.12 6.12 -4.91
N ASN A 18 -12.56 5.99 -3.74
CA ASN A 18 -13.17 5.51 -2.50
C ASN A 18 -12.64 6.36 -1.34
N PRO A 19 -13.28 6.35 -0.16
CA PRO A 19 -12.78 7.07 1.02
C PRO A 19 -11.33 6.69 1.32
N GLY A 20 -10.50 7.70 1.55
CA GLY A 20 -9.11 7.51 1.95
C GLY A 20 -9.00 6.84 3.33
N PRO A 21 -7.94 6.09 3.59
CA PRO A 21 -7.80 5.27 4.81
C PRO A 21 -7.60 6.08 6.09
N GLY A 22 -7.31 7.37 6.00
CA GLY A 22 -7.14 8.24 7.18
C GLY A 22 -8.41 8.37 8.01
N VAL A 23 -9.59 8.46 7.38
CA VAL A 23 -10.87 8.61 8.08
C VAL A 23 -11.19 7.39 8.97
N PRO A 24 -11.22 6.15 8.47
CA PRO A 24 -11.46 4.98 9.31
C PRO A 24 -10.35 4.75 10.34
N PHE A 25 -9.10 5.05 10.01
CA PHE A 25 -7.99 4.99 10.96
C PHE A 25 -8.22 5.93 12.15
N ILE A 26 -8.54 7.20 11.90
CA ILE A 26 -8.81 8.18 12.96
C ILE A 26 -9.98 7.73 13.84
N ARG A 27 -11.07 7.25 13.24
CA ARG A 27 -12.22 6.73 13.99
C ARG A 27 -11.81 5.59 14.91
N GLY A 28 -11.09 4.60 14.39
CA GLY A 28 -10.60 3.48 15.20
C GLY A 28 -9.69 3.91 16.35
N MET A 29 -8.85 4.92 16.13
CA MET A 29 -7.98 5.48 17.18
C MET A 29 -8.79 6.23 18.25
N LYS A 30 -9.80 7.02 17.87
CA LYS A 30 -10.68 7.73 18.80
C LYS A 30 -11.57 6.80 19.64
N ASP A 31 -11.91 5.62 19.10
CA ASP A 31 -12.66 4.59 19.83
C ASP A 31 -11.81 3.83 20.88
N SER A 32 -10.49 4.13 20.96
CA SER A 32 -9.61 3.47 21.92
C SER A 32 -10.03 3.74 23.37
N LYS A 33 -10.03 2.68 24.19
CA LYS A 33 -10.27 2.80 25.63
C LYS A 33 -9.01 3.21 26.42
N GLU A 34 -7.84 3.04 25.81
CA GLU A 34 -6.54 3.25 26.45
C GLU A 34 -5.89 4.57 26.07
N LEU A 35 -6.30 5.15 24.93
CA LEU A 35 -5.72 6.37 24.40
C LEU A 35 -6.73 7.52 24.42
N GLU A 36 -6.22 8.71 24.71
CA GLU A 36 -6.88 9.98 24.41
C GLU A 36 -6.13 10.62 23.23
N VAL A 37 -6.79 10.66 22.08
CA VAL A 37 -6.15 10.99 20.81
C VAL A 37 -6.51 12.38 20.36
N ARG A 38 -5.50 13.25 20.21
CA ARG A 38 -5.60 14.52 19.50
C ARG A 38 -5.17 14.31 18.06
N VAL A 39 -5.98 14.73 17.10
CA VAL A 39 -5.78 14.46 15.68
C VAL A 39 -5.47 15.71 14.88
N ILE A 40 -4.33 15.70 14.21
CA ILE A 40 -3.90 16.70 13.24
C ILE A 40 -4.14 16.12 11.84
N GLY A 41 -5.13 16.65 11.12
CA GLY A 41 -5.37 16.30 9.73
C GLY A 41 -4.33 16.96 8.83
N LEU A 42 -3.64 16.14 8.02
CA LEU A 42 -2.70 16.60 7.01
C LEU A 42 -3.32 16.39 5.63
N VAL A 43 -3.51 17.48 4.88
CA VAL A 43 -4.20 17.42 3.58
C VAL A 43 -3.37 18.06 2.48
N TYR A 44 -3.51 17.53 1.28
CA TYR A 44 -2.89 18.10 0.08
C TYR A 44 -3.76 19.19 -0.54
N GLU A 45 -5.06 19.07 -0.37
CA GLU A 45 -6.05 19.98 -0.93
C GLU A 45 -7.12 20.34 0.12
N ASN A 46 -7.62 21.56 0.03
CA ASN A 46 -8.70 22.05 0.91
C ASN A 46 -10.09 21.47 0.55
N LEU A 47 -10.19 20.64 -0.48
CA LEU A 47 -11.43 19.95 -0.88
C LEU A 47 -11.46 18.47 -0.44
N GLU A 48 -10.50 18.01 0.35
CA GLU A 48 -10.56 16.67 0.94
C GLU A 48 -11.73 16.55 1.90
N PRO A 49 -12.70 15.62 1.68
CA PRO A 49 -13.96 15.61 2.44
C PRO A 49 -13.78 15.39 3.95
N GLY A 50 -12.72 14.66 4.34
CA GLY A 50 -12.46 14.37 5.75
C GLY A 50 -12.24 15.60 6.62
N ILE A 51 -11.83 16.75 6.03
CA ILE A 51 -11.65 17.99 6.80
C ILE A 51 -12.96 18.65 7.25
N TYR A 52 -14.06 18.31 6.55
CA TYR A 52 -15.39 18.83 6.86
C TYR A 52 -16.22 17.89 7.76
N MET A 53 -15.61 16.76 8.17
CA MET A 53 -16.26 15.83 9.09
C MET A 53 -16.12 16.34 10.52
N GLU A 54 -17.23 16.77 11.10
CA GLU A 54 -17.27 17.28 12.47
C GLU A 54 -16.69 16.27 13.47
N GLY A 55 -15.81 16.75 14.34
CA GLY A 55 -15.17 15.93 15.38
C GLY A 55 -14.12 14.92 14.88
N LEU A 56 -13.80 14.89 13.57
CA LEU A 56 -12.78 13.97 13.05
C LEU A 56 -11.36 14.45 13.37
N CYS A 57 -11.04 15.70 13.03
CA CYS A 57 -9.73 16.30 13.29
C CYS A 57 -9.86 17.49 14.25
N ASP A 58 -8.90 17.64 15.17
CA ASP A 58 -8.82 18.77 16.11
C ASP A 58 -8.19 20.00 15.45
N ARG A 59 -7.23 19.77 14.53
CA ARG A 59 -6.59 20.80 13.69
C ARG A 59 -6.33 20.22 12.31
N ILE A 60 -6.22 21.10 11.31
CA ILE A 60 -6.01 20.73 9.91
C ILE A 60 -4.91 21.62 9.33
N PHE A 61 -3.97 21.01 8.62
CA PHE A 61 -2.89 21.72 7.95
C PHE A 61 -2.73 21.21 6.53
N GLN A 62 -2.58 22.13 5.61
CA GLN A 62 -2.19 21.81 4.25
C GLN A 62 -0.68 21.56 4.19
N ILE A 63 -0.30 20.49 3.47
CA ILE A 63 1.07 20.07 3.25
C ILE A 63 1.39 20.06 1.74
N PRO A 64 2.67 20.22 1.35
CA PRO A 64 3.09 20.11 -0.05
C PRO A 64 2.84 18.71 -0.61
N TYR A 65 2.52 18.60 -1.90
CA TYR A 65 2.47 17.32 -2.59
C TYR A 65 3.84 16.61 -2.54
N PRO A 66 3.89 15.27 -2.48
CA PRO A 66 5.16 14.53 -2.52
C PRO A 66 6.01 14.83 -3.76
N SER A 67 5.37 15.21 -4.87
CA SER A 67 6.03 15.63 -6.11
C SER A 67 6.77 16.97 -6.03
N SER A 68 6.48 17.80 -5.02
CA SER A 68 7.20 19.07 -4.79
C SER A 68 8.61 18.87 -4.24
N GLY A 69 8.89 17.68 -3.72
CA GLY A 69 10.18 17.33 -3.13
C GLY A 69 10.06 16.86 -1.68
N SER A 70 11.00 16.00 -1.31
CA SER A 70 11.03 15.39 0.03
C SER A 70 11.29 16.44 1.12
N ASP A 71 12.16 17.40 0.82
CA ASP A 71 12.61 18.39 1.82
C ASP A 71 11.49 19.37 2.17
N ASP A 72 10.78 19.91 1.18
CA ASP A 72 9.64 20.81 1.39
C ASP A 72 8.55 20.15 2.26
N LEU A 73 8.26 18.86 1.99
CA LEU A 73 7.30 18.10 2.76
C LEU A 73 7.74 17.95 4.22
N ILE A 74 8.99 17.57 4.46
CA ILE A 74 9.52 17.34 5.80
C ILE A 74 9.62 18.65 6.58
N GLU A 75 10.11 19.73 5.98
CA GLU A 75 10.16 21.06 6.61
C GLU A 75 8.78 21.54 7.02
N ARG A 76 7.78 21.28 6.20
CA ARG A 76 6.39 21.61 6.54
C ARG A 76 5.89 20.79 7.75
N ILE A 77 6.20 19.51 7.82
CA ILE A 77 5.84 18.67 8.98
C ILE A 77 6.55 19.16 10.25
N GLU A 78 7.84 19.50 10.16
CA GLU A 78 8.60 20.06 11.28
C GLU A 78 7.99 21.39 11.79
N HIS A 79 7.60 22.26 10.87
CA HIS A 79 6.92 23.51 11.23
C HIS A 79 5.58 23.26 11.96
N ILE A 80 4.78 22.31 11.47
CA ILE A 80 3.54 21.90 12.12
C ILE A 80 3.83 21.30 13.51
N HIS A 81 4.86 20.46 13.62
CA HIS A 81 5.26 19.84 14.88
C HIS A 81 5.68 20.89 15.94
N GLN A 82 6.36 21.98 15.54
CA GLN A 82 6.70 23.06 16.46
C GLN A 82 5.48 23.66 17.15
N GLN A 83 4.35 23.74 16.44
CA GLN A 83 3.09 24.30 16.94
C GLN A 83 2.24 23.27 17.69
N GLU A 84 2.14 22.05 17.17
CA GLU A 84 1.12 21.08 17.55
C GLU A 84 1.66 19.88 18.34
N LYS A 85 3.01 19.72 18.44
CA LYS A 85 3.67 18.64 19.18
C LYS A 85 3.21 17.25 18.75
N ILE A 86 3.44 16.92 17.48
CA ILE A 86 3.09 15.62 16.88
C ILE A 86 3.92 14.51 17.56
N ASP A 87 3.26 13.49 18.10
CA ASP A 87 3.94 12.29 18.61
C ASP A 87 4.11 11.23 17.52
N VAL A 88 3.05 11.03 16.70
CA VAL A 88 3.06 10.00 15.66
C VAL A 88 2.52 10.55 14.35
N LEU A 89 3.25 10.29 13.27
CA LEU A 89 2.86 10.59 11.89
C LEU A 89 2.41 9.30 11.20
N VAL A 90 1.20 9.31 10.64
CA VAL A 90 0.56 8.17 9.96
C VAL A 90 0.28 8.54 8.51
N PRO A 91 1.21 8.28 7.60
CA PRO A 91 1.00 8.49 6.18
C PRO A 91 0.18 7.35 5.56
N ASN A 92 -0.71 7.70 4.64
CA ASN A 92 -1.66 6.75 4.04
C ASN A 92 -1.63 6.69 2.50
N PHE A 93 -0.68 7.40 1.86
CA PHE A 93 -0.50 7.35 0.41
C PHE A 93 0.87 6.80 0.02
N ASP A 94 0.91 5.88 -0.94
CA ASP A 94 2.18 5.31 -1.42
C ASP A 94 3.18 6.38 -1.88
N ALA A 95 2.68 7.47 -2.49
CA ALA A 95 3.51 8.54 -3.02
C ALA A 95 4.31 9.30 -1.94
N GLU A 96 3.81 9.37 -0.71
CA GLU A 96 4.46 10.10 0.39
C GLU A 96 5.42 9.23 1.21
N LEU A 97 5.21 7.89 1.19
CA LEU A 97 5.93 6.96 2.06
C LEU A 97 7.44 7.03 1.90
N PHE A 98 7.93 7.14 0.64
CA PHE A 98 9.36 7.25 0.36
C PHE A 98 9.99 8.45 1.09
N SER A 99 9.33 9.61 1.06
CA SER A 99 9.82 10.83 1.71
C SER A 99 9.92 10.67 3.23
N PHE A 100 8.91 10.06 3.85
CA PHE A 100 8.91 9.83 5.30
C PHE A 100 9.91 8.75 5.72
N MET A 101 10.04 7.66 4.98
CA MET A 101 11.04 6.62 5.26
C MET A 101 12.47 7.14 5.09
N LYS A 102 12.74 7.92 4.05
CA LYS A 102 14.06 8.55 3.82
C LYS A 102 14.46 9.48 4.96
N ASN A 103 13.50 10.13 5.58
CA ASN A 103 13.73 11.12 6.64
C ASN A 103 13.31 10.61 8.04
N GLU A 104 13.14 9.29 8.23
CA GLU A 104 12.70 8.72 9.51
C GLU A 104 13.58 9.16 10.68
N GLU A 105 14.90 9.14 10.51
CA GLU A 105 15.83 9.56 11.56
C GLU A 105 15.71 11.06 11.91
N ARG A 106 15.49 11.91 10.89
CA ARG A 106 15.31 13.36 11.08
C ARG A 106 14.04 13.64 11.88
N LEU A 107 12.95 12.98 11.55
CA LEU A 107 11.68 13.09 12.27
C LEU A 107 11.79 12.55 13.69
N HIS A 108 12.41 11.39 13.86
CA HIS A 108 12.59 10.75 15.17
C HIS A 108 13.43 11.60 16.13
N LYS A 109 14.49 12.29 15.66
CA LYS A 109 15.30 13.22 16.46
C LYS A 109 14.48 14.39 17.02
N GLN A 110 13.36 14.72 16.39
CA GLN A 110 12.42 15.75 16.85
C GLN A 110 11.30 15.18 17.74
N GLY A 111 11.26 13.87 17.93
CA GLY A 111 10.19 13.19 18.69
C GLY A 111 8.99 12.78 17.87
N ILE A 112 9.05 12.91 16.54
CA ILE A 112 7.98 12.45 15.63
C ILE A 112 8.26 10.99 15.26
N HIS A 113 7.40 10.09 15.66
CA HIS A 113 7.52 8.68 15.36
C HIS A 113 6.72 8.28 14.13
N THR A 114 7.27 7.36 13.33
CA THR A 114 6.55 6.70 12.23
C THR A 114 6.54 5.20 12.46
N PHE A 115 5.59 4.50 11.84
CA PHE A 115 5.52 3.05 11.90
C PHE A 115 5.49 2.48 10.49
N LEU A 116 6.63 2.57 9.81
CA LEU A 116 6.82 2.27 8.39
C LEU A 116 7.90 1.21 8.19
N PRO A 117 7.87 0.46 7.08
CA PRO A 117 8.98 -0.39 6.69
C PRO A 117 10.22 0.45 6.35
N ASN A 118 11.38 -0.19 6.30
CA ASN A 118 12.58 0.47 5.80
C ASN A 118 12.59 0.58 4.26
N LEU A 119 13.47 1.43 3.71
CA LEU A 119 13.56 1.67 2.27
C LEU A 119 13.85 0.40 1.46
N GLN A 120 14.66 -0.52 1.98
CA GLN A 120 14.95 -1.78 1.30
C GLN A 120 13.68 -2.64 1.17
N GLN A 121 12.93 -2.82 2.26
CA GLN A 121 11.66 -3.53 2.26
C GLN A 121 10.65 -2.88 1.30
N PHE A 122 10.61 -1.54 1.31
CA PHE A 122 9.75 -0.78 0.41
C PHE A 122 10.07 -1.02 -1.07
N GLN A 123 11.35 -1.10 -1.44
CA GLN A 123 11.79 -1.36 -2.81
C GLN A 123 11.60 -2.83 -3.21
N GLU A 124 11.83 -3.78 -2.31
CA GLU A 124 11.69 -5.22 -2.60
C GLU A 124 10.26 -5.62 -2.98
N ARG A 125 9.24 -4.89 -2.50
CA ARG A 125 7.81 -5.17 -2.78
C ARG A 125 7.33 -4.65 -4.14
N GLU A 126 8.16 -3.90 -4.87
CA GLU A 126 7.77 -3.33 -6.18
C GLU A 126 7.33 -4.43 -7.16
N LYS A 127 6.27 -4.15 -7.93
CA LYS A 127 5.62 -5.15 -8.82
C LYS A 127 6.60 -5.88 -9.73
N HIS A 128 7.60 -5.17 -10.25
CA HIS A 128 8.60 -5.75 -11.14
C HIS A 128 9.63 -6.65 -10.43
N ARG A 129 9.65 -6.64 -9.08
CA ARG A 129 10.53 -7.45 -8.22
C ARG A 129 9.77 -8.55 -7.46
N LEU A 130 8.48 -8.68 -7.66
CA LEU A 130 7.68 -9.69 -6.96
C LEU A 130 8.20 -11.13 -7.11
N PRO A 131 8.74 -11.57 -8.27
CA PRO A 131 9.34 -12.91 -8.38
C PRO A 131 10.50 -13.14 -7.40
N GLU A 132 11.40 -12.17 -7.28
CA GLU A 132 12.52 -12.23 -6.33
C GLU A 132 12.02 -12.17 -4.88
N PHE A 133 11.03 -11.32 -4.60
CA PHE A 133 10.36 -11.24 -3.31
C PHE A 133 9.73 -12.59 -2.93
N GLY A 134 8.97 -13.19 -3.84
CA GLY A 134 8.35 -14.50 -3.65
C GLY A 134 9.36 -15.58 -3.35
N LYS A 135 10.47 -15.64 -4.10
CA LYS A 135 11.58 -16.57 -3.88
C LYS A 135 12.25 -16.36 -2.52
N LYS A 136 12.53 -15.09 -2.16
CA LYS A 136 13.20 -14.74 -0.91
C LYS A 136 12.38 -15.15 0.31
N TYR A 137 11.09 -14.90 0.29
CA TYR A 137 10.20 -15.10 1.44
C TYR A 137 9.39 -16.41 1.39
N GLY A 138 9.47 -17.17 0.30
CA GLY A 138 8.78 -18.44 0.12
C GLY A 138 7.27 -18.27 -0.08
N ILE A 139 6.87 -17.25 -0.85
CA ILE A 139 5.48 -16.99 -1.23
C ILE A 139 5.33 -17.24 -2.72
N LYS A 140 4.28 -17.95 -3.14
CA LYS A 140 3.97 -18.11 -4.55
C LYS A 140 3.60 -16.77 -5.18
N VAL A 141 4.22 -16.46 -6.29
CA VAL A 141 3.96 -15.28 -7.13
C VAL A 141 3.75 -15.78 -8.54
N PRO A 142 2.80 -15.26 -9.31
CA PRO A 142 2.66 -15.63 -10.72
C PRO A 142 3.95 -15.33 -11.47
N ALA A 143 4.37 -16.21 -12.36
CA ALA A 143 5.56 -15.99 -13.17
C ALA A 143 5.43 -14.67 -13.93
N SER A 144 6.48 -13.88 -14.00
CA SER A 144 6.47 -12.61 -14.73
C SER A 144 7.81 -12.27 -15.36
N ILE A 145 7.77 -11.41 -16.37
CA ILE A 145 8.94 -10.81 -17.00
C ILE A 145 8.73 -9.30 -17.16
N ASN A 146 9.84 -8.58 -17.16
CA ASN A 146 9.88 -7.15 -17.36
C ASN A 146 10.26 -6.83 -18.80
N LEU A 147 9.39 -6.15 -19.54
CA LEU A 147 9.64 -5.74 -20.92
C LEU A 147 10.16 -4.31 -20.95
N GLY A 148 11.37 -4.12 -21.45
CA GLY A 148 11.97 -2.81 -21.72
C GLY A 148 11.69 -2.30 -23.14
N SER A 149 11.22 -3.17 -24.05
CA SER A 149 10.92 -2.83 -25.43
C SER A 149 9.89 -3.75 -26.07
N LEU A 150 9.28 -3.32 -27.16
CA LEU A 150 8.35 -4.14 -27.95
C LEU A 150 9.01 -5.40 -28.54
N GLY A 151 10.31 -5.34 -28.82
CA GLY A 151 11.05 -6.50 -29.39
C GLY A 151 11.05 -7.71 -28.46
N GLN A 152 10.94 -7.49 -27.15
CA GLN A 152 10.92 -8.57 -26.15
C GLN A 152 9.58 -9.31 -26.03
N ILE A 153 8.53 -8.88 -26.74
CA ILE A 153 7.23 -9.58 -26.73
C ILE A 153 7.36 -10.99 -27.29
N THR A 154 8.23 -11.20 -28.27
CA THR A 154 8.48 -12.55 -28.82
C THR A 154 9.09 -13.48 -27.76
N GLU A 155 10.03 -12.98 -26.94
CA GLU A 155 10.61 -13.76 -25.83
C GLU A 155 9.57 -14.11 -24.75
N MET A 156 8.55 -13.27 -24.60
CA MET A 156 7.42 -13.52 -23.71
C MET A 156 6.58 -14.70 -24.19
N GLU A 157 6.31 -14.79 -25.50
CA GLU A 157 5.52 -15.89 -26.09
C GLU A 157 6.17 -17.27 -25.91
N ASP A 158 7.50 -17.33 -25.79
CA ASP A 158 8.22 -18.57 -25.48
C ASP A 158 8.06 -19.01 -24.01
N LYS A 159 7.59 -18.12 -23.13
CA LYS A 159 7.53 -18.35 -21.68
C LYS A 159 6.12 -18.48 -21.11
N PHE A 160 5.13 -17.89 -21.76
CA PHE A 160 3.78 -17.82 -21.24
C PHE A 160 2.73 -18.18 -22.28
N ASP A 161 1.76 -18.98 -21.84
CA ASP A 161 0.52 -19.19 -22.57
C ASP A 161 -0.45 -18.03 -22.36
N TYR A 162 -1.27 -17.77 -23.35
CA TYR A 162 -2.35 -16.78 -23.22
C TYR A 162 -3.56 -17.36 -22.47
N PRO A 163 -4.31 -16.55 -21.72
CA PRO A 163 -4.14 -15.09 -21.54
C PRO A 163 -3.02 -14.74 -20.56
N VAL A 164 -2.47 -13.52 -20.69
CA VAL A 164 -1.49 -12.94 -19.74
C VAL A 164 -1.99 -11.61 -19.20
N MET A 165 -1.47 -11.20 -18.05
CA MET A 165 -1.68 -9.85 -17.51
C MET A 165 -0.55 -8.94 -17.92
N VAL A 166 -0.88 -7.77 -18.48
CA VAL A 166 0.08 -6.71 -18.82
C VAL A 166 -0.11 -5.56 -17.85
N LYS A 167 0.90 -5.24 -17.04
CA LYS A 167 0.81 -4.32 -15.91
C LYS A 167 1.85 -3.20 -15.99
N GLY A 168 1.47 -2.01 -15.53
CA GLY A 168 2.43 -0.94 -15.22
C GLY A 168 3.07 -1.14 -13.84
N GLN A 169 4.17 -0.44 -13.60
CA GLN A 169 4.81 -0.45 -12.27
C GLN A 169 3.90 0.07 -11.17
N PHE A 170 3.13 1.12 -11.46
CA PHE A 170 2.26 1.78 -10.48
C PHE A 170 0.81 1.41 -10.68
N TYR A 171 0.26 1.72 -11.84
CA TYR A 171 -1.16 1.54 -12.16
C TYR A 171 -1.31 0.89 -13.53
N ASP A 172 -2.55 0.63 -13.87
CA ASP A 172 -3.02 -0.04 -15.08
C ASP A 172 -2.62 -1.53 -15.13
N ALA A 173 -3.63 -2.35 -15.41
CA ALA A 173 -3.50 -3.77 -15.66
C ALA A 173 -4.50 -4.18 -16.75
N HIS A 174 -4.04 -4.90 -17.75
CA HIS A 174 -4.85 -5.34 -18.88
C HIS A 174 -4.68 -6.84 -19.10
N LEU A 175 -5.79 -7.55 -19.23
CA LEU A 175 -5.78 -8.94 -19.69
C LEU A 175 -5.56 -8.95 -21.21
N ALA A 176 -4.60 -9.75 -21.67
CA ALA A 176 -4.26 -9.90 -23.09
C ALA A 176 -4.36 -11.37 -23.49
N SER A 177 -5.19 -11.65 -24.49
CA SER A 177 -5.44 -13.00 -25.00
C SER A 177 -4.62 -13.34 -26.26
N ASN A 178 -3.81 -12.41 -26.74
CA ASN A 178 -2.94 -12.58 -27.89
C ASN A 178 -1.85 -11.50 -27.93
N LYS A 179 -0.87 -11.71 -28.82
CA LYS A 179 0.28 -10.82 -29.01
C LYS A 179 -0.10 -9.35 -29.29
N GLU A 180 -1.10 -9.14 -30.13
CA GLU A 180 -1.50 -7.76 -30.51
C GLU A 180 -2.08 -7.01 -29.30
N GLN A 181 -2.86 -7.68 -28.44
CA GLN A 181 -3.34 -7.08 -27.20
C GLN A 181 -2.21 -6.77 -26.22
N VAL A 182 -1.18 -7.63 -26.13
CA VAL A 182 0.02 -7.33 -25.34
C VAL A 182 0.72 -6.09 -25.87
N ARG A 183 0.88 -5.98 -27.20
CA ARG A 183 1.50 -4.82 -27.86
C ARG A 183 0.74 -3.53 -27.59
N GLN A 184 -0.59 -3.55 -27.71
CA GLN A 184 -1.45 -2.38 -27.43
C GLN A 184 -1.36 -1.97 -25.96
N ALA A 185 -1.44 -2.94 -25.02
CA ALA A 185 -1.29 -2.68 -23.60
C ALA A 185 0.10 -2.13 -23.27
N PHE A 186 1.17 -2.70 -23.87
CA PHE A 186 2.54 -2.20 -23.68
C PHE A 186 2.66 -0.74 -24.09
N LEU A 187 2.18 -0.37 -25.29
CA LEU A 187 2.26 1.01 -25.78
C LEU A 187 1.48 1.97 -24.88
N LYS A 188 0.27 1.58 -24.47
CA LYS A 188 -0.59 2.39 -23.60
C LYS A 188 0.06 2.61 -22.23
N ILE A 189 0.58 1.55 -21.61
CA ILE A 189 1.18 1.60 -20.29
C ILE A 189 2.51 2.36 -20.34
N SER A 190 3.40 2.03 -21.27
CA SER A 190 4.72 2.64 -21.35
C SER A 190 4.65 4.15 -21.65
N SER A 191 3.68 4.60 -22.46
CA SER A 191 3.49 6.03 -22.73
C SER A 191 3.02 6.82 -21.49
N LYS A 192 2.30 6.18 -20.58
CA LYS A 192 1.71 6.84 -19.41
C LYS A 192 2.56 6.69 -18.15
N TRP A 193 3.15 5.52 -17.94
CA TRP A 193 3.82 5.15 -16.69
C TRP A 193 5.32 4.84 -16.86
N GLY A 194 5.83 4.85 -18.10
CA GLY A 194 7.21 4.51 -18.39
C GLY A 194 7.48 3.00 -18.42
N LEU A 195 8.76 2.66 -18.37
CA LEU A 195 9.27 1.29 -18.42
C LEU A 195 9.85 0.88 -17.06
N PRO A 196 9.91 -0.43 -16.78
CA PRO A 196 9.46 -1.57 -17.58
C PRO A 196 7.94 -1.74 -17.55
N VAL A 197 7.40 -2.40 -18.59
CA VAL A 197 6.05 -2.98 -18.57
C VAL A 197 6.17 -4.44 -18.13
N ILE A 198 5.33 -4.87 -17.19
CA ILE A 198 5.38 -6.20 -16.62
C ILE A 198 4.37 -7.08 -17.34
N VAL A 199 4.82 -8.23 -17.86
CA VAL A 199 3.92 -9.30 -18.34
C VAL A 199 3.96 -10.43 -17.34
N GLN A 200 2.79 -10.85 -16.89
CA GLN A 200 2.60 -11.82 -15.82
C GLN A 200 1.63 -12.91 -16.24
N GLU A 201 1.93 -14.14 -15.85
CA GLU A 201 1.02 -15.27 -15.93
C GLU A 201 -0.36 -14.92 -15.37
N PHE A 202 -1.41 -15.29 -16.08
CA PHE A 202 -2.79 -15.12 -15.61
C PHE A 202 -3.19 -16.28 -14.70
N VAL A 203 -3.27 -16.03 -13.41
CA VAL A 203 -3.74 -17.01 -12.43
C VAL A 203 -5.24 -16.89 -12.25
N THR A 204 -5.97 -17.96 -12.56
CA THR A 204 -7.43 -18.01 -12.37
C THR A 204 -7.78 -18.28 -10.90
N GLY A 205 -8.64 -17.46 -10.33
CA GLY A 205 -9.06 -17.62 -8.94
C GLY A 205 -9.91 -16.45 -8.44
N THR A 206 -10.08 -16.40 -7.14
CA THR A 206 -10.76 -15.30 -6.44
C THR A 206 -9.74 -14.36 -5.81
N GLU A 207 -9.88 -13.08 -6.05
CA GLU A 207 -9.05 -12.07 -5.38
C GLU A 207 -9.44 -11.98 -3.90
N VAL A 208 -8.44 -12.08 -3.05
CA VAL A 208 -8.56 -11.96 -1.59
C VAL A 208 -7.39 -11.14 -1.04
N ASN A 209 -7.60 -10.46 0.07
CA ASN A 209 -6.62 -9.56 0.65
C ASN A 209 -6.37 -9.91 2.11
N VAL A 210 -5.18 -9.60 2.61
CA VAL A 210 -4.90 -9.55 4.05
C VAL A 210 -4.38 -8.17 4.40
N VAL A 211 -5.11 -7.47 5.25
CA VAL A 211 -4.60 -6.25 5.89
C VAL A 211 -3.91 -6.66 7.17
N ALA A 212 -2.66 -6.30 7.34
CA ALA A 212 -1.88 -6.74 8.49
C ALA A 212 -0.93 -5.66 9.02
N LEU A 213 -0.50 -5.84 10.27
CA LEU A 213 0.41 -4.96 10.98
C LEU A 213 1.55 -5.77 11.59
N GLY A 214 2.79 -5.43 11.24
CA GLY A 214 4.00 -6.07 11.76
C GLY A 214 4.76 -5.18 12.73
N ASP A 215 5.42 -5.79 13.72
CA ASP A 215 6.15 -5.08 14.79
C ASP A 215 7.61 -4.70 14.41
N GLY A 216 8.08 -5.10 13.24
CA GLY A 216 9.47 -4.91 12.81
C GLY A 216 10.46 -5.92 13.40
N LYS A 217 10.00 -6.83 14.26
CA LYS A 217 10.83 -7.88 14.90
C LYS A 217 10.47 -9.28 14.42
N GLY A 218 9.43 -9.39 13.60
CA GLY A 218 8.95 -10.64 13.01
C GLY A 218 7.62 -11.11 13.57
N ASN A 219 6.99 -10.37 14.48
CA ASN A 219 5.66 -10.71 14.95
C ASN A 219 4.58 -9.98 14.14
N THR A 220 3.45 -10.66 13.96
CA THR A 220 2.22 -10.08 13.42
C THR A 220 1.40 -9.53 14.58
N ILE A 221 1.25 -8.21 14.67
CA ILE A 221 0.44 -7.56 15.72
C ILE A 221 -1.05 -7.83 15.47
N ALA A 222 -1.47 -7.66 14.21
CA ALA A 222 -2.83 -7.91 13.77
C ALA A 222 -2.84 -8.32 12.30
N ALA A 223 -3.85 -9.11 11.92
CA ALA A 223 -4.11 -9.43 10.51
C ALA A 223 -5.59 -9.73 10.32
N VAL A 224 -6.16 -9.25 9.22
CA VAL A 224 -7.56 -9.43 8.86
C VAL A 224 -7.63 -9.89 7.40
N PRO A 225 -7.87 -11.18 7.15
CA PRO A 225 -8.21 -11.65 5.81
C PRO A 225 -9.57 -11.13 5.37
N MET A 226 -9.67 -10.73 4.10
CA MET A 226 -10.90 -10.18 3.54
C MET A 226 -11.05 -10.52 2.06
N ARG A 227 -12.27 -10.38 1.55
CA ARG A 227 -12.58 -10.44 0.13
C ARG A 227 -13.31 -9.17 -0.28
N LYS A 228 -12.86 -8.53 -1.36
CA LYS A 228 -13.56 -7.43 -2.00
C LYS A 228 -14.88 -7.96 -2.57
N GLN A 229 -16.02 -7.41 -2.17
CA GLN A 229 -17.33 -7.74 -2.73
C GLN A 229 -17.73 -6.79 -3.85
N TYR A 230 -17.45 -5.52 -3.65
CA TYR A 230 -17.70 -4.45 -4.61
C TYR A 230 -16.39 -3.71 -4.82
N ILE A 231 -16.08 -3.46 -6.07
CA ILE A 231 -14.88 -2.74 -6.49
C ILE A 231 -15.27 -1.52 -7.32
N THR A 232 -14.46 -0.50 -7.26
CA THR A 232 -14.54 0.67 -8.16
C THR A 232 -14.06 0.29 -9.57
N ASP A 233 -14.27 1.17 -10.54
CA ASP A 233 -13.74 1.01 -11.91
C ASP A 233 -12.20 0.89 -11.95
N LYS A 234 -11.52 1.33 -10.90
CA LYS A 234 -10.06 1.22 -10.74
C LYS A 234 -9.61 0.02 -9.92
N GLY A 235 -10.52 -0.89 -9.55
CA GLY A 235 -10.25 -2.11 -8.82
C GLY A 235 -10.08 -1.94 -7.30
N LYS A 236 -10.32 -0.73 -6.76
CA LYS A 236 -10.27 -0.50 -5.31
C LYS A 236 -11.49 -1.09 -4.61
N ALA A 237 -11.31 -1.55 -3.38
CA ALA A 237 -12.43 -2.05 -2.58
C ALA A 237 -13.40 -0.92 -2.22
N TRP A 238 -14.66 -1.09 -2.60
CA TRP A 238 -15.77 -0.24 -2.14
C TRP A 238 -16.50 -0.86 -0.96
N GLY A 239 -16.55 -2.18 -0.93
CA GLY A 239 -17.10 -2.97 0.16
C GLY A 239 -16.48 -4.36 0.18
N GLY A 240 -16.35 -4.93 1.37
CA GLY A 240 -15.74 -6.24 1.54
C GLY A 240 -16.30 -6.98 2.74
N ILE A 241 -15.95 -8.24 2.84
CA ILE A 241 -16.24 -9.10 3.98
C ILE A 241 -14.96 -9.66 4.55
N THR A 242 -14.89 -9.76 5.87
CA THR A 242 -13.81 -10.48 6.55
C THR A 242 -13.97 -11.99 6.35
N LEU A 243 -12.85 -12.69 6.29
CA LEU A 243 -12.80 -14.13 6.08
C LEU A 243 -12.14 -14.81 7.30
N ALA A 244 -12.63 -15.98 7.66
CA ALA A 244 -11.92 -16.90 8.54
C ALA A 244 -11.08 -17.85 7.67
N ASP A 245 -9.84 -17.48 7.37
CA ASP A 245 -8.93 -18.26 6.51
C ASP A 245 -7.55 -18.40 7.18
N GLU A 246 -7.34 -19.53 7.84
CA GLU A 246 -6.11 -19.76 8.59
C GLU A 246 -4.87 -19.87 7.68
N LYS A 247 -5.00 -20.38 6.45
CA LYS A 247 -3.88 -20.43 5.51
C LYS A 247 -3.38 -19.03 5.14
N MET A 248 -4.30 -18.06 4.94
CA MET A 248 -3.92 -16.67 4.72
C MET A 248 -3.23 -16.08 5.95
N MET A 249 -3.70 -16.40 7.15
CA MET A 249 -3.07 -15.98 8.40
C MET A 249 -1.67 -16.57 8.58
N GLU A 250 -1.49 -17.86 8.30
CA GLU A 250 -0.18 -18.53 8.36
C GLU A 250 0.81 -17.93 7.33
N LEU A 251 0.35 -17.70 6.10
CA LEU A 251 1.14 -17.04 5.05
C LEU A 251 1.63 -15.67 5.53
N THR A 252 0.73 -14.87 6.11
CA THR A 252 1.04 -13.53 6.62
C THR A 252 2.03 -13.58 7.78
N ARG A 253 1.81 -14.48 8.77
CA ARG A 253 2.73 -14.66 9.90
C ARG A 253 4.13 -15.09 9.42
N SER A 254 4.20 -16.08 8.51
CA SER A 254 5.46 -16.53 7.92
C SER A 254 6.20 -15.41 7.18
N LEU A 255 5.47 -14.59 6.42
CA LEU A 255 6.04 -13.43 5.75
C LEU A 255 6.64 -12.43 6.75
N PHE A 256 5.89 -12.05 7.78
CA PHE A 256 6.36 -11.08 8.77
C PHE A 256 7.54 -11.63 9.59
N GLN A 257 7.52 -12.90 9.95
CA GLN A 257 8.63 -13.56 10.64
C GLN A 257 9.93 -13.48 9.83
N LYS A 258 9.86 -13.73 8.52
CA LYS A 258 11.02 -13.72 7.62
C LYS A 258 11.45 -12.31 7.23
N SER A 259 10.50 -11.44 6.91
CA SER A 259 10.78 -10.08 6.41
C SER A 259 11.09 -9.09 7.54
N LYS A 260 10.64 -9.37 8.78
CA LYS A 260 10.68 -8.42 9.89
C LYS A 260 10.04 -7.08 9.52
N TRP A 261 8.93 -7.14 8.80
CA TRP A 261 8.21 -5.96 8.34
C TRP A 261 7.72 -5.13 9.52
N LYS A 262 7.90 -3.81 9.44
CA LYS A 262 7.39 -2.84 10.41
C LYS A 262 6.27 -2.02 9.77
N GLY A 263 5.14 -1.91 10.45
CA GLY A 263 4.02 -1.10 9.99
C GLY A 263 2.95 -1.86 9.24
N GLY A 264 2.06 -1.09 8.60
CA GLY A 264 0.96 -1.62 7.81
C GLY A 264 1.40 -2.31 6.54
N MET A 265 0.63 -3.31 6.13
CA MET A 265 0.79 -4.01 4.86
C MET A 265 -0.56 -4.54 4.41
N GLU A 266 -0.89 -4.36 3.15
CA GLU A 266 -1.95 -5.12 2.50
C GLU A 266 -1.32 -6.08 1.49
N LEU A 267 -1.64 -7.36 1.63
CA LEU A 267 -1.30 -8.41 0.65
C LEU A 267 -2.49 -8.64 -0.25
N GLU A 268 -2.34 -8.41 -1.56
CA GLU A 268 -3.33 -8.80 -2.55
C GLU A 268 -2.97 -10.17 -3.13
N LEU A 269 -3.89 -11.11 -3.05
CA LEU A 269 -3.67 -12.51 -3.38
C LEU A 269 -4.75 -13.02 -4.32
N ILE A 270 -4.40 -13.96 -5.20
CA ILE A 270 -5.37 -14.80 -5.91
C ILE A 270 -5.44 -16.16 -5.21
N LYS A 271 -6.62 -16.53 -4.72
CA LYS A 271 -6.93 -17.86 -4.22
C LYS A 271 -7.45 -18.71 -5.37
N THR A 272 -6.69 -19.71 -5.78
CA THR A 272 -7.10 -20.64 -6.83
C THR A 272 -8.16 -21.62 -6.35
N ASN A 273 -8.83 -22.31 -7.29
CA ASN A 273 -9.78 -23.38 -6.97
C ASN A 273 -9.13 -24.56 -6.23
N ALA A 274 -7.81 -24.75 -6.39
CA ALA A 274 -7.03 -25.74 -5.64
C ALA A 274 -6.70 -25.29 -4.20
N GLY A 275 -7.10 -24.07 -3.81
CA GLY A 275 -6.83 -23.52 -2.48
C GLY A 275 -5.40 -23.04 -2.28
N GLU A 276 -4.69 -22.72 -3.37
CA GLU A 276 -3.37 -22.09 -3.35
C GLU A 276 -3.49 -20.59 -3.44
N TYR A 277 -2.51 -19.87 -2.88
CA TYR A 277 -2.47 -18.41 -2.86
C TYR A 277 -1.28 -17.89 -3.64
N TYR A 278 -1.54 -16.98 -4.57
CA TYR A 278 -0.51 -16.28 -5.36
C TYR A 278 -0.53 -14.80 -5.01
N LEU A 279 0.58 -14.28 -4.54
CA LEU A 279 0.75 -12.86 -4.25
C LEU A 279 0.86 -12.07 -5.55
N ILE A 280 0.00 -11.07 -5.73
CA ILE A 280 -0.04 -10.25 -6.93
C ILE A 280 0.36 -8.78 -6.70
N GLU A 281 0.24 -8.30 -5.46
CA GLU A 281 0.61 -6.93 -5.08
C GLU A 281 0.80 -6.80 -3.56
N ILE A 282 1.66 -5.87 -3.15
CA ILE A 282 1.86 -5.47 -1.74
C ILE A 282 1.69 -3.96 -1.65
N ASN A 283 0.72 -3.51 -0.85
CA ASN A 283 0.57 -2.11 -0.47
C ASN A 283 1.21 -1.90 0.92
N PRO A 284 2.24 -1.05 1.04
CA PRO A 284 3.05 -0.92 2.28
C PRO A 284 2.45 0.06 3.28
N ARG A 285 1.14 0.07 3.41
CA ARG A 285 0.34 0.97 4.25
C ARG A 285 -0.94 0.29 4.73
N ILE A 286 -1.67 0.96 5.58
CA ILE A 286 -3.06 0.63 5.90
C ILE A 286 -3.93 1.03 4.69
N PRO A 287 -4.75 0.14 4.15
CA PRO A 287 -5.58 0.40 2.97
C PRO A 287 -6.80 1.27 3.30
#